data_b943c07c791eae657a29fa492b762be2
#
_entry.id   b943c07c791eae657a29fa492b762be2
#
_cell.length_a   1.000
_cell.length_b   1.000
_cell.length_c   1.000
_cell.angle_alpha   90.00
_cell.angle_beta   90.00
_cell.angle_gamma   90.00
#
_symmetry.space_group_name_H-M   'P 1'
#
loop_
_entity.id
_entity.type
_entity.pdbx_description
1 polymer ?
#
loop_
_entity_poly.entity_id
_entity_poly.type
_entity_poly.pdbx_seq_one_letter_code
_entity_poly.pdbx_strand_id
1 'polypeptide(L)'
;MKCKICKEKPVIYLKASNLALCKEHFIERFEKLTYENINKFKMFNENEKILVAVSGGKDSLSLIYLLKKLNFNVCGLHINLGIEENNYSLKSEEYVRKFSENFNVKIYIYDLRKEKGEGITQLVKEKRNYKACSICGIIKRYIMNKFANDEKFDVIATGHNLDDEVSRLFGNIIFWQEGYLIHQDIVLEKEDGLLKKVKPFAFFTEKETCLYAILNEIDYIKDECPYSIDAKTIFYKNILNKIEENSPGAKIRFYKGFFDIQKKYFRKVHKKYVEMLGEGKKCKICGMPTIKEICGFCRIFER
;
A
#
# COMPACT_ATOMS: atom_id res chain seq x y z
N MET A 1 16.98 9.31 -28.63
CA MET A 1 16.96 10.02 -27.34
C MET A 1 18.13 9.52 -26.51
N LYS A 2 18.77 10.37 -25.70
CA LYS A 2 19.90 10.03 -24.81
C LYS A 2 19.55 10.41 -23.37
N CYS A 3 20.16 9.77 -22.40
CA CYS A 3 20.07 10.17 -20.99
C CYS A 3 20.43 11.64 -20.83
N LYS A 4 19.61 12.39 -20.12
CA LYS A 4 19.80 13.85 -19.94
C LYS A 4 21.03 14.18 -19.10
N ILE A 5 21.55 13.23 -18.32
CA ILE A 5 22.67 13.43 -17.39
C ILE A 5 23.99 12.97 -18.04
N CYS A 6 24.12 11.69 -18.42
CA CYS A 6 25.38 11.10 -18.91
C CYS A 6 25.44 10.81 -20.42
N LYS A 7 24.37 11.08 -21.17
CA LYS A 7 24.20 10.83 -22.62
C LYS A 7 24.15 9.36 -23.04
N GLU A 8 24.16 8.40 -22.13
CA GLU A 8 23.99 6.98 -22.41
C GLU A 8 22.57 6.64 -22.92
N LYS A 9 22.37 5.38 -23.33
CA LYS A 9 21.06 4.88 -23.77
C LYS A 9 20.06 4.91 -22.61
N PRO A 10 18.91 5.57 -22.75
CA PRO A 10 17.93 5.63 -21.69
C PRO A 10 17.12 4.33 -21.56
N VAL A 11 16.73 3.99 -20.33
CA VAL A 11 15.80 2.89 -20.04
C VAL A 11 14.37 3.39 -19.83
N ILE A 12 14.20 4.69 -19.59
CA ILE A 12 12.88 5.31 -19.40
C ILE A 12 12.85 6.73 -19.95
N TYR A 13 11.67 7.12 -20.43
CA TYR A 13 11.34 8.51 -20.71
C TYR A 13 10.10 8.93 -19.94
N LEU A 14 10.29 9.86 -19.03
CA LEU A 14 9.26 10.45 -18.16
C LEU A 14 8.65 11.66 -18.90
N LYS A 15 7.55 11.45 -19.62
CA LYS A 15 6.90 12.48 -20.46
C LYS A 15 6.56 13.75 -19.67
N ALA A 16 6.00 13.60 -18.47
CA ALA A 16 5.57 14.73 -17.64
C ALA A 16 6.69 15.72 -17.28
N SER A 17 7.94 15.25 -17.20
CA SER A 17 9.12 16.07 -16.88
C SER A 17 10.09 16.21 -18.05
N ASN A 18 9.77 15.69 -19.23
CA ASN A 18 10.63 15.64 -20.41
C ASN A 18 12.03 15.08 -20.09
N LEU A 19 12.08 14.01 -19.29
CA LEU A 19 13.33 13.47 -18.73
C LEU A 19 13.55 12.04 -19.20
N ALA A 20 14.64 11.80 -19.95
CA ALA A 20 15.14 10.49 -20.33
C ALA A 20 16.31 10.11 -19.42
N LEU A 21 16.28 8.91 -18.82
CA LEU A 21 17.29 8.45 -17.87
C LEU A 21 17.79 7.05 -18.24
N CYS A 22 19.12 6.83 -18.10
CA CYS A 22 19.74 5.51 -18.12
C CYS A 22 19.42 4.74 -16.82
N LYS A 23 19.88 3.50 -16.70
CA LYS A 23 19.67 2.64 -15.54
C LYS A 23 20.12 3.31 -14.24
N GLU A 24 21.37 3.75 -14.18
CA GLU A 24 22.01 4.31 -13.01
C GLU A 24 21.28 5.58 -12.54
N HIS A 25 21.08 6.54 -13.42
CA HIS A 25 20.43 7.81 -13.07
C HIS A 25 18.93 7.67 -12.78
N PHE A 26 18.27 6.64 -13.31
CA PHE A 26 16.91 6.33 -12.91
C PHE A 26 16.86 5.79 -11.48
N ILE A 27 17.73 4.83 -11.13
CA ILE A 27 17.80 4.24 -9.80
C ILE A 27 18.13 5.33 -8.77
N GLU A 28 19.21 6.11 -8.99
CA GLU A 28 19.59 7.22 -8.11
C GLU A 28 18.45 8.20 -7.87
N ARG A 29 17.78 8.63 -8.96
CA ARG A 29 16.65 9.54 -8.86
C ARG A 29 15.50 8.94 -8.07
N PHE A 30 15.15 7.67 -8.29
CA PHE A 30 14.06 7.00 -7.61
C PHE A 30 14.32 6.90 -6.11
N GLU A 31 15.51 6.49 -5.72
CA GLU A 31 15.97 6.37 -4.34
C GLU A 31 16.02 7.73 -3.64
N LYS A 32 16.64 8.71 -4.27
CA LYS A 32 16.74 10.09 -3.76
C LYS A 32 15.36 10.70 -3.53
N LEU A 33 14.48 10.64 -4.51
CA LEU A 33 13.13 11.20 -4.37
C LEU A 33 12.29 10.46 -3.32
N THR A 34 12.48 9.14 -3.15
CA THR A 34 11.82 8.42 -2.07
C THR A 34 12.29 8.91 -0.71
N TYR A 35 13.61 9.07 -0.51
CA TYR A 35 14.17 9.61 0.73
C TYR A 35 13.69 11.04 1.00
N GLU A 36 13.69 11.90 -0.03
CA GLU A 36 13.18 13.27 0.08
C GLU A 36 11.68 13.30 0.46
N ASN A 37 10.86 12.41 -0.11
CA ASN A 37 9.44 12.30 0.23
C ASN A 37 9.24 11.83 1.68
N ILE A 38 10.02 10.83 2.14
CA ILE A 38 9.98 10.37 3.53
C ILE A 38 10.21 11.52 4.49
N ASN A 39 11.26 12.32 4.26
CA ASN A 39 11.61 13.47 5.10
C ASN A 39 10.58 14.61 5.00
N LYS A 40 10.18 14.97 3.77
CA LYS A 40 9.24 16.07 3.51
C LYS A 40 7.88 15.84 4.18
N PHE A 41 7.39 14.61 4.12
CA PHE A 41 6.10 14.24 4.72
C PHE A 41 6.24 13.69 6.14
N LYS A 42 7.45 13.70 6.72
CA LYS A 42 7.73 13.20 8.07
C LYS A 42 7.15 11.80 8.28
N MET A 43 7.38 10.91 7.30
CA MET A 43 6.81 9.57 7.31
C MET A 43 7.35 8.75 8.47
N PHE A 44 8.67 8.75 8.65
CA PHE A 44 9.41 8.13 9.75
C PHE A 44 10.85 8.66 9.75
N ASN A 45 11.59 8.35 10.82
CA ASN A 45 13.00 8.67 10.99
C ASN A 45 13.84 7.38 11.14
N GLU A 46 15.16 7.52 11.22
CA GLU A 46 16.11 6.41 11.25
C GLU A 46 16.03 5.55 12.53
N ASN A 47 15.49 6.08 13.63
CA ASN A 47 15.37 5.39 14.90
C ASN A 47 14.07 4.57 15.01
N GLU A 48 13.10 4.81 14.13
CA GLU A 48 11.80 4.13 14.17
C GLU A 48 11.89 2.73 13.55
N LYS A 49 11.20 1.78 14.16
CA LYS A 49 11.06 0.40 13.70
C LYS A 49 9.89 0.31 12.71
N ILE A 50 10.18 0.01 11.46
CA ILE A 50 9.22 0.08 10.35
C ILE A 50 8.78 -1.32 9.95
N LEU A 51 7.45 -1.56 9.96
CA LEU A 51 6.85 -2.77 9.41
C LEU A 51 6.38 -2.51 7.97
N VAL A 52 6.97 -3.20 7.01
CA VAL A 52 6.54 -3.13 5.61
C VAL A 52 5.53 -4.24 5.32
N ALA A 53 4.34 -3.88 4.84
CA ALA A 53 3.37 -4.85 4.37
C ALA A 53 3.82 -5.45 3.02
N VAL A 54 4.18 -6.72 3.02
CA VAL A 54 4.76 -7.42 1.86
C VAL A 54 3.74 -8.38 1.26
N SER A 55 3.31 -8.12 0.04
CA SER A 55 2.32 -8.93 -0.68
C SER A 55 2.95 -9.96 -1.65
N GLY A 56 4.26 -9.94 -1.83
CA GLY A 56 4.94 -10.69 -2.89
C GLY A 56 4.94 -10.01 -4.26
N GLY A 57 4.22 -8.90 -4.42
CA GLY A 57 4.20 -8.10 -5.64
C GLY A 57 5.34 -7.09 -5.71
N LYS A 58 5.65 -6.62 -6.92
CA LYS A 58 6.75 -5.72 -7.25
C LYS A 58 6.88 -4.49 -6.34
N ASP A 59 5.75 -3.82 -6.04
CA ASP A 59 5.77 -2.55 -5.30
C ASP A 59 6.17 -2.75 -3.84
N SER A 60 5.63 -3.78 -3.19
CA SER A 60 5.93 -4.07 -1.78
C SER A 60 7.35 -4.60 -1.56
N LEU A 61 7.83 -5.44 -2.48
CA LEU A 61 9.19 -5.96 -2.44
C LEU A 61 10.23 -4.86 -2.76
N SER A 62 9.94 -4.00 -3.76
CA SER A 62 10.76 -2.83 -4.06
C SER A 62 10.83 -1.85 -2.88
N LEU A 63 9.72 -1.66 -2.16
CA LEU A 63 9.70 -0.76 -1.02
C LEU A 63 10.62 -1.27 0.11
N ILE A 64 10.49 -2.52 0.52
CA ILE A 64 11.31 -3.06 1.60
C ILE A 64 12.79 -3.13 1.21
N TYR A 65 13.09 -3.48 -0.06
CA TYR A 65 14.45 -3.45 -0.61
C TYR A 65 15.06 -2.06 -0.50
N LEU A 66 14.34 -1.05 -1.00
CA LEU A 66 14.81 0.33 -0.98
C LEU A 66 15.02 0.84 0.45
N LEU A 67 14.07 0.64 1.34
CA LEU A 67 14.19 1.12 2.72
C LEU A 67 15.38 0.46 3.44
N LYS A 68 15.63 -0.83 3.19
CA LYS A 68 16.82 -1.50 3.70
C LYS A 68 18.11 -0.91 3.11
N LYS A 69 18.14 -0.68 1.79
CA LYS A 69 19.28 -0.05 1.11
C LYS A 69 19.59 1.36 1.65
N LEU A 70 18.56 2.08 2.08
CA LEU A 70 18.69 3.38 2.74
C LEU A 70 19.01 3.28 4.25
N ASN A 71 19.33 2.08 4.75
CA ASN A 71 19.69 1.78 6.14
C ASN A 71 18.61 2.07 7.18
N PHE A 72 17.33 2.09 6.81
CA PHE A 72 16.23 2.14 7.77
C PHE A 72 16.06 0.80 8.50
N ASN A 73 15.59 0.86 9.75
CA ASN A 73 15.27 -0.32 10.57
C ASN A 73 13.96 -0.96 10.12
N VAL A 74 14.00 -1.86 9.13
CA VAL A 74 12.82 -2.43 8.48
C VAL A 74 12.72 -3.93 8.67
N CYS A 75 11.48 -4.39 8.88
CA CYS A 75 11.09 -5.79 8.74
C CYS A 75 9.84 -5.89 7.87
N GLY A 76 9.65 -7.02 7.18
CA GLY A 76 8.45 -7.29 6.42
C GLY A 76 7.41 -8.09 7.21
N LEU A 77 6.13 -7.93 6.84
CA LEU A 77 5.05 -8.84 7.21
C LEU A 77 4.32 -9.29 5.96
N HIS A 78 4.41 -10.58 5.68
CA HIS A 78 3.57 -11.24 4.67
C HIS A 78 2.39 -11.94 5.34
N ILE A 79 1.19 -11.76 4.78
CA ILE A 79 -0.02 -12.41 5.25
C ILE A 79 -0.45 -13.41 4.18
N ASN A 80 -0.23 -14.70 4.44
CA ASN A 80 -0.80 -15.77 3.65
C ASN A 80 -2.30 -15.86 3.97
N LEU A 81 -3.12 -15.46 3.01
CA LEU A 81 -4.57 -15.33 3.18
C LEU A 81 -5.32 -16.63 2.92
N GLY A 82 -4.64 -17.71 2.50
CA GLY A 82 -5.30 -18.96 2.13
C GLY A 82 -6.17 -18.85 0.89
N ILE A 83 -5.76 -18.05 -0.11
CA ILE A 83 -6.38 -18.01 -1.44
C ILE A 83 -5.87 -19.22 -2.21
N GLU A 84 -6.76 -20.20 -2.43
CA GLU A 84 -6.42 -21.50 -3.03
C GLU A 84 -6.43 -21.48 -4.55
N GLU A 85 -7.25 -20.61 -5.13
CA GLU A 85 -7.36 -20.47 -6.57
C GLU A 85 -5.99 -20.18 -7.19
N ASN A 86 -5.61 -21.01 -8.16
CA ASN A 86 -4.30 -20.99 -8.84
C ASN A 86 -3.09 -21.09 -7.88
N ASN A 87 -3.29 -21.60 -6.66
CA ASN A 87 -2.29 -21.64 -5.59
C ASN A 87 -1.71 -20.24 -5.28
N TYR A 88 -2.53 -19.20 -5.43
CA TYR A 88 -2.07 -17.81 -5.39
C TYR A 88 -1.33 -17.47 -4.09
N SER A 89 -1.90 -17.81 -2.92
CA SER A 89 -1.26 -17.49 -1.64
C SER A 89 0.06 -18.24 -1.43
N LEU A 90 0.15 -19.50 -1.86
CA LEU A 90 1.38 -20.29 -1.77
C LEU A 90 2.49 -19.72 -2.67
N LYS A 91 2.17 -19.42 -3.92
CA LYS A 91 3.09 -18.76 -4.85
C LYS A 91 3.58 -17.42 -4.30
N SER A 92 2.66 -16.60 -3.81
CA SER A 92 2.99 -15.29 -3.25
C SER A 92 3.97 -15.42 -2.07
N GLU A 93 3.75 -16.38 -1.17
CA GLU A 93 4.64 -16.65 -0.04
C GLU A 93 6.01 -17.17 -0.52
N GLU A 94 6.06 -18.01 -1.56
CA GLU A 94 7.32 -18.51 -2.13
C GLU A 94 8.21 -17.36 -2.64
N TYR A 95 7.63 -16.40 -3.40
CA TYR A 95 8.37 -15.22 -3.84
C TYR A 95 8.88 -14.38 -2.67
N VAL A 96 8.10 -14.25 -1.61
CA VAL A 96 8.49 -13.51 -0.41
C VAL A 96 9.64 -14.21 0.32
N ARG A 97 9.62 -15.53 0.44
CA ARG A 97 10.70 -16.30 1.07
C ARG A 97 12.00 -16.20 0.27
N LYS A 98 11.94 -16.42 -1.04
CA LYS A 98 13.10 -16.25 -1.94
C LYS A 98 13.68 -14.82 -1.84
N PHE A 99 12.82 -13.82 -1.81
CA PHE A 99 13.27 -12.43 -1.64
C PHE A 99 13.96 -12.22 -0.28
N SER A 100 13.37 -12.75 0.81
CA SER A 100 13.94 -12.67 2.16
C SER A 100 15.36 -13.24 2.22
N GLU A 101 15.58 -14.39 1.59
CA GLU A 101 16.88 -15.07 1.50
C GLU A 101 17.87 -14.29 0.62
N ASN A 102 17.47 -13.96 -0.61
CA ASN A 102 18.34 -13.30 -1.60
C ASN A 102 18.85 -11.93 -1.13
N PHE A 103 17.99 -11.17 -0.46
CA PHE A 103 18.31 -9.82 -0.03
C PHE A 103 18.60 -9.72 1.48
N ASN A 104 18.63 -10.85 2.21
CA ASN A 104 18.85 -10.90 3.66
C ASN A 104 17.95 -9.91 4.42
N VAL A 105 16.64 -9.91 4.13
CA VAL A 105 15.63 -9.08 4.77
C VAL A 105 14.76 -9.92 5.66
N LYS A 106 14.61 -9.56 6.93
CA LYS A 106 13.70 -10.27 7.84
C LYS A 106 12.25 -10.03 7.45
N ILE A 107 11.51 -11.10 7.11
CA ILE A 107 10.09 -11.06 6.80
C ILE A 107 9.36 -12.08 7.67
N TYR A 108 8.37 -11.62 8.41
CA TYR A 108 7.45 -12.46 9.18
C TYR A 108 6.35 -12.98 8.25
N ILE A 109 5.99 -14.25 8.43
CA ILE A 109 4.89 -14.88 7.69
C ILE A 109 3.75 -15.16 8.67
N TYR A 110 2.60 -14.54 8.41
CA TYR A 110 1.36 -14.82 9.13
C TYR A 110 0.47 -15.71 8.24
N ASP A 111 0.19 -16.91 8.66
CA ASP A 111 -0.70 -17.85 7.95
C ASP A 111 -2.09 -17.79 8.56
N LEU A 112 -3.05 -17.23 7.81
CA LEU A 112 -4.42 -17.04 8.27
C LEU A 112 -5.12 -18.37 8.60
N ARG A 113 -4.87 -19.43 7.81
CA ARG A 113 -5.49 -20.73 8.05
C ARG A 113 -4.96 -21.42 9.31
N LYS A 114 -3.67 -21.29 9.57
CA LYS A 114 -3.08 -21.85 10.81
C LYS A 114 -3.60 -21.12 12.04
N GLU A 115 -3.76 -19.80 11.96
CA GLU A 115 -4.15 -18.97 13.08
C GLU A 115 -5.67 -18.94 13.33
N LYS A 116 -6.48 -19.13 12.28
CA LYS A 116 -7.95 -18.97 12.34
C LYS A 116 -8.74 -20.18 11.86
N GLY A 117 -8.07 -21.22 11.39
CA GLY A 117 -8.69 -22.43 10.84
C GLY A 117 -9.22 -22.27 9.41
N GLU A 118 -9.37 -21.05 8.92
CA GLU A 118 -10.02 -20.75 7.63
C GLU A 118 -9.22 -19.72 6.84
N GLY A 119 -9.18 -19.90 5.49
CA GLY A 119 -8.63 -18.93 4.55
C GLY A 119 -9.71 -18.12 3.83
N ILE A 120 -9.28 -17.17 3.02
CA ILE A 120 -10.20 -16.31 2.24
C ILE A 120 -11.10 -17.13 1.33
N THR A 121 -10.60 -18.17 0.67
CA THR A 121 -11.42 -19.03 -0.21
C THR A 121 -12.63 -19.62 0.52
N GLN A 122 -12.47 -20.05 1.76
CA GLN A 122 -13.57 -20.58 2.58
C GLN A 122 -14.50 -19.46 3.04
N LEU A 123 -13.94 -18.39 3.60
CA LEU A 123 -14.71 -17.23 4.08
C LEU A 123 -15.61 -16.61 3.00
N VAL A 124 -15.15 -16.55 1.76
CA VAL A 124 -15.95 -16.02 0.64
C VAL A 124 -17.13 -16.93 0.31
N LYS A 125 -16.95 -18.26 0.39
CA LYS A 125 -18.05 -19.24 0.17
C LYS A 125 -19.12 -19.14 1.26
N GLU A 126 -18.71 -18.91 2.51
CA GLU A 126 -19.63 -18.83 3.66
C GLU A 126 -20.30 -17.46 3.78
N LYS A 127 -19.56 -16.39 3.60
CA LYS A 127 -20.03 -15.00 3.76
C LYS A 127 -20.47 -14.37 2.42
N ARG A 128 -21.40 -14.99 1.71
CA ARG A 128 -21.85 -14.61 0.35
C ARG A 128 -22.29 -13.15 0.20
N ASN A 129 -22.69 -12.49 1.28
CA ASN A 129 -23.10 -11.09 1.30
C ASN A 129 -21.91 -10.10 1.26
N TYR A 130 -20.67 -10.58 1.36
CA TYR A 130 -19.47 -9.74 1.34
C TYR A 130 -18.65 -10.00 0.08
N LYS A 131 -18.13 -8.93 -0.52
CA LYS A 131 -17.14 -9.05 -1.60
C LYS A 131 -15.81 -9.57 -1.03
N ALA A 132 -15.16 -10.48 -1.73
CA ALA A 132 -13.87 -11.05 -1.34
C ALA A 132 -12.83 -9.98 -0.96
N CYS A 133 -12.68 -8.93 -1.79
CA CYS A 133 -11.76 -7.83 -1.51
C CYS A 133 -12.09 -7.06 -0.22
N SER A 134 -13.36 -6.98 0.18
CA SER A 134 -13.77 -6.35 1.43
C SER A 134 -13.34 -7.18 2.63
N ILE A 135 -13.54 -8.50 2.59
CA ILE A 135 -13.08 -9.44 3.63
C ILE A 135 -11.55 -9.38 3.73
N CYS A 136 -10.84 -9.52 2.62
CA CYS A 136 -9.39 -9.40 2.55
C CYS A 136 -8.88 -8.08 3.15
N GLY A 137 -9.52 -6.97 2.81
CA GLY A 137 -9.13 -5.65 3.30
C GLY A 137 -9.30 -5.50 4.82
N ILE A 138 -10.38 -6.04 5.40
CA ILE A 138 -10.61 -6.03 6.85
C ILE A 138 -9.55 -6.88 7.55
N ILE A 139 -9.32 -8.10 7.07
CA ILE A 139 -8.36 -9.05 7.65
C ILE A 139 -6.93 -8.48 7.60
N LYS A 140 -6.48 -8.01 6.43
CA LYS A 140 -5.15 -7.42 6.28
C LYS A 140 -4.93 -6.24 7.22
N ARG A 141 -5.87 -5.29 7.27
CA ARG A 141 -5.74 -4.12 8.15
C ARG A 141 -5.68 -4.49 9.63
N TYR A 142 -6.49 -5.45 10.05
CA TYR A 142 -6.48 -5.94 11.42
C TYR A 142 -5.13 -6.60 11.77
N ILE A 143 -4.71 -7.59 10.96
CA ILE A 143 -3.48 -8.35 11.24
C ILE A 143 -2.27 -7.42 11.23
N MET A 144 -2.13 -6.52 10.24
CA MET A 144 -1.02 -5.58 10.20
C MET A 144 -0.94 -4.71 11.44
N ASN A 145 -2.08 -4.13 11.90
CA ASN A 145 -2.06 -3.29 13.09
C ASN A 145 -1.82 -4.09 14.37
N LYS A 146 -2.47 -5.25 14.51
CA LYS A 146 -2.29 -6.11 15.68
C LYS A 146 -0.85 -6.58 15.79
N PHE A 147 -0.30 -7.15 14.72
CA PHE A 147 1.08 -7.61 14.69
C PHE A 147 2.08 -6.49 14.97
N ALA A 148 1.88 -5.33 14.36
CA ALA A 148 2.76 -4.20 14.55
C ALA A 148 2.74 -3.66 15.99
N ASN A 149 1.57 -3.64 16.65
CA ASN A 149 1.46 -3.29 18.06
C ASN A 149 2.12 -4.32 18.97
N ASP A 150 1.85 -5.62 18.74
CA ASP A 150 2.38 -6.72 19.58
C ASP A 150 3.92 -6.79 19.50
N GLU A 151 4.48 -6.59 18.30
CA GLU A 151 5.93 -6.60 18.03
C GLU A 151 6.61 -5.23 18.20
N LYS A 152 5.89 -4.23 18.71
CA LYS A 152 6.39 -2.89 19.02
C LYS A 152 7.06 -2.19 17.83
N PHE A 153 6.39 -2.21 16.69
CA PHE A 153 6.74 -1.35 15.55
C PHE A 153 6.17 0.05 15.77
N ASP A 154 6.83 1.04 15.18
CA ASP A 154 6.41 2.45 15.28
C ASP A 154 5.52 2.84 14.09
N VAL A 155 5.82 2.31 12.90
CA VAL A 155 5.20 2.70 11.64
C VAL A 155 4.91 1.48 10.77
N ILE A 156 3.80 1.52 10.03
CA ILE A 156 3.48 0.57 8.96
C ILE A 156 3.67 1.27 7.61
N ALA A 157 4.57 0.75 6.76
CA ALA A 157 4.76 1.24 5.40
C ALA A 157 4.11 0.29 4.38
N THR A 158 3.49 0.88 3.34
CA THR A 158 2.86 0.11 2.26
C THR A 158 3.35 0.57 0.90
N GLY A 159 3.50 -0.37 -0.05
CA GLY A 159 4.00 -0.12 -1.40
C GLY A 159 2.99 0.50 -2.37
N HIS A 160 1.93 1.17 -1.88
CA HIS A 160 0.98 1.84 -2.76
C HIS A 160 1.67 2.94 -3.57
N ASN A 161 1.49 2.88 -4.89
CA ASN A 161 2.04 3.83 -5.85
C ASN A 161 1.00 4.90 -6.26
N LEU A 162 1.40 5.83 -7.12
CA LEU A 162 0.52 6.91 -7.61
C LEU A 162 -0.73 6.37 -8.31
N ASP A 163 -0.59 5.31 -9.11
CA ASP A 163 -1.72 4.74 -9.84
C ASP A 163 -2.78 4.13 -8.91
N ASP A 164 -2.35 3.53 -7.80
CA ASP A 164 -3.25 3.02 -6.75
C ASP A 164 -3.98 4.15 -6.04
N GLU A 165 -3.24 5.19 -5.69
CA GLU A 165 -3.79 6.31 -4.93
C GLU A 165 -4.76 7.15 -5.76
N VAL A 166 -4.40 7.47 -7.02
CA VAL A 166 -5.29 8.27 -7.89
C VAL A 166 -6.52 7.49 -8.33
N SER A 167 -6.41 6.17 -8.54
CA SER A 167 -7.58 5.35 -8.89
C SER A 167 -8.58 5.25 -7.73
N ARG A 168 -8.08 5.14 -6.51
CA ARG A 168 -8.91 5.18 -5.30
C ARG A 168 -9.54 6.56 -5.10
N LEU A 169 -8.74 7.62 -5.22
CA LEU A 169 -9.20 9.00 -5.11
C LEU A 169 -10.31 9.30 -6.14
N PHE A 170 -10.08 8.91 -7.40
CA PHE A 170 -11.05 9.10 -8.47
C PHE A 170 -12.38 8.42 -8.18
N GLY A 171 -12.33 7.15 -7.72
CA GLY A 171 -13.55 6.44 -7.30
C GLY A 171 -14.26 7.10 -6.12
N ASN A 172 -13.51 7.57 -5.12
CA ASN A 172 -14.08 8.26 -3.96
C ASN A 172 -14.73 9.60 -4.34
N ILE A 173 -14.16 10.33 -5.29
CA ILE A 173 -14.73 11.60 -5.78
C ILE A 173 -15.99 11.35 -6.60
N ILE A 174 -15.99 10.38 -7.55
CA ILE A 174 -17.16 10.09 -8.38
C ILE A 174 -18.40 9.77 -7.52
N PHE A 175 -18.19 9.06 -6.41
CA PHE A 175 -19.29 8.69 -5.50
C PHE A 175 -19.43 9.61 -4.28
N TRP A 176 -18.69 10.71 -4.22
CA TRP A 176 -18.66 11.66 -3.10
C TRP A 176 -18.59 10.97 -1.73
N GLN A 177 -17.66 10.02 -1.60
CA GLN A 177 -17.46 9.25 -0.38
C GLN A 177 -16.65 10.07 0.63
N GLU A 178 -17.29 11.02 1.30
CA GLU A 178 -16.64 11.99 2.21
C GLU A 178 -15.75 11.30 3.25
N GLY A 179 -16.25 10.27 3.93
CA GLY A 179 -15.48 9.53 4.94
C GLY A 179 -14.17 8.93 4.41
N TYR A 180 -14.15 8.46 3.16
CA TYR A 180 -12.91 7.97 2.54
C TYR A 180 -12.02 9.11 2.06
N LEU A 181 -12.59 10.20 1.55
CA LEU A 181 -11.83 11.37 1.10
C LEU A 181 -11.09 12.05 2.26
N ILE A 182 -11.70 12.12 3.43
CA ILE A 182 -11.10 12.66 4.65
C ILE A 182 -9.85 11.86 5.06
N HIS A 183 -9.90 10.54 4.95
CA HIS A 183 -8.81 9.63 5.34
C HIS A 183 -7.87 9.25 4.19
N GLN A 184 -8.01 9.89 3.02
CA GLN A 184 -7.11 9.63 1.89
C GLN A 184 -5.86 10.50 2.00
N ASP A 185 -4.84 10.00 2.70
CA ASP A 185 -3.57 10.70 2.88
C ASP A 185 -2.38 9.76 2.61
N ILE A 186 -1.22 10.36 2.42
CA ILE A 186 0.08 9.68 2.27
C ILE A 186 0.58 9.20 3.63
N VAL A 187 0.28 9.99 4.67
CA VAL A 187 0.58 9.70 6.06
C VAL A 187 -0.74 9.69 6.82
N LEU A 188 -1.10 8.54 7.34
CA LEU A 188 -2.17 8.40 8.31
C LEU A 188 -1.52 8.34 9.69
N GLU A 189 -1.73 9.38 10.48
CA GLU A 189 -1.12 9.49 11.81
C GLU A 189 -1.63 8.40 12.76
N LYS A 190 -0.87 8.18 13.82
CA LYS A 190 -1.25 7.25 14.88
C LYS A 190 -2.51 7.75 15.59
N GLU A 191 -3.53 6.91 15.68
CA GLU A 191 -4.82 7.26 16.27
C GLU A 191 -5.40 6.05 17.01
N ASP A 192 -5.82 6.24 18.25
CA ASP A 192 -6.59 5.27 19.07
C ASP A 192 -6.12 3.80 19.02
N GLY A 193 -4.80 3.56 19.08
CA GLY A 193 -4.23 2.20 19.02
C GLY A 193 -4.03 1.65 17.59
N LEU A 194 -4.32 2.45 16.56
CA LEU A 194 -3.87 2.22 15.20
C LEU A 194 -2.51 2.88 14.99
N LEU A 195 -1.56 2.15 14.43
CA LEU A 195 -0.24 2.69 14.14
C LEU A 195 -0.26 3.65 12.96
N LYS A 196 0.70 4.57 12.98
CA LYS A 196 1.00 5.43 11.84
C LYS A 196 1.21 4.60 10.58
N LYS A 197 0.54 4.98 9.46
CA LYS A 197 0.69 4.33 8.16
C LYS A 197 1.20 5.30 7.12
N VAL A 198 2.15 4.85 6.32
CA VAL A 198 2.80 5.68 5.32
C VAL A 198 2.89 5.00 3.96
N LYS A 199 3.00 5.81 2.90
CA LYS A 199 3.06 5.36 1.50
C LYS A 199 4.23 6.01 0.77
N PRO A 200 5.47 5.53 0.94
CA PRO A 200 6.65 6.18 0.36
C PRO A 200 6.63 6.29 -1.16
N PHE A 201 5.93 5.38 -1.85
CA PHE A 201 5.82 5.36 -3.32
C PHE A 201 4.61 6.13 -3.89
N ALA A 202 3.85 6.85 -3.07
CA ALA A 202 2.62 7.51 -3.50
C ALA A 202 2.77 8.54 -4.64
N PHE A 203 3.99 8.98 -4.95
CA PHE A 203 4.28 9.91 -6.05
C PHE A 203 4.98 9.27 -7.26
N PHE A 204 5.24 7.98 -7.22
CA PHE A 204 5.80 7.24 -8.36
C PHE A 204 4.69 6.48 -9.09
N THR A 205 4.75 6.49 -10.41
CA THR A 205 3.84 5.70 -11.23
C THR A 205 4.12 4.21 -11.09
N GLU A 206 3.13 3.38 -11.36
CA GLU A 206 3.29 1.92 -11.39
C GLU A 206 4.38 1.48 -12.40
N LYS A 207 4.55 2.24 -13.49
CA LYS A 207 5.63 2.03 -14.45
C LYS A 207 7.01 2.27 -13.84
N GLU A 208 7.16 3.31 -13.03
CA GLU A 208 8.44 3.61 -12.36
C GLU A 208 8.78 2.56 -11.30
N THR A 209 7.81 2.13 -10.49
CA THR A 209 8.04 1.06 -9.48
C THR A 209 8.33 -0.28 -10.14
N CYS A 210 7.66 -0.62 -11.25
CA CYS A 210 7.94 -1.82 -12.02
C CYS A 210 9.36 -1.81 -12.61
N LEU A 211 9.77 -0.69 -13.20
CA LEU A 211 11.11 -0.54 -13.74
C LEU A 211 12.17 -0.64 -12.63
N TYR A 212 11.91 -0.05 -11.47
CA TYR A 212 12.81 -0.14 -10.32
C TYR A 212 13.01 -1.59 -9.86
N ALA A 213 11.93 -2.39 -9.80
CA ALA A 213 12.01 -3.80 -9.48
C ALA A 213 12.87 -4.57 -10.50
N ILE A 214 12.63 -4.36 -11.79
CA ILE A 214 13.36 -5.04 -12.87
C ILE A 214 14.85 -4.69 -12.84
N LEU A 215 15.20 -3.42 -12.70
CA LEU A 215 16.59 -2.96 -12.73
C LEU A 215 17.40 -3.39 -11.50
N ASN A 216 16.73 -3.69 -10.39
CA ASN A 216 17.36 -4.23 -9.17
C ASN A 216 17.19 -5.75 -9.04
N GLU A 217 16.76 -6.44 -10.12
CA GLU A 217 16.64 -7.90 -10.18
C GLU A 217 15.73 -8.49 -9.07
N ILE A 218 14.71 -7.73 -8.68
CA ILE A 218 13.72 -8.16 -7.70
C ILE A 218 12.71 -9.06 -8.40
N ASP A 219 12.73 -10.33 -8.05
CA ASP A 219 11.74 -11.31 -8.53
C ASP A 219 10.44 -11.18 -7.71
N TYR A 220 9.29 -11.23 -8.38
CA TYR A 220 7.99 -11.00 -7.78
C TYR A 220 6.88 -11.78 -8.47
N ILE A 221 5.77 -12.05 -7.76
CA ILE A 221 4.60 -12.71 -8.34
C ILE A 221 3.97 -11.82 -9.43
N LYS A 222 3.87 -12.38 -10.63
CA LYS A 222 3.24 -11.72 -11.80
C LYS A 222 1.75 -12.01 -11.90
N ASP A 223 1.31 -13.10 -11.28
CA ASP A 223 -0.10 -13.50 -11.27
C ASP A 223 -0.93 -12.45 -10.52
N GLU A 224 -2.05 -12.07 -11.11
CA GLU A 224 -3.03 -11.23 -10.43
C GLU A 224 -3.85 -12.06 -9.43
N CYS A 225 -4.29 -11.41 -8.34
CA CYS A 225 -5.16 -12.07 -7.38
C CYS A 225 -6.47 -12.51 -8.06
N PRO A 226 -6.89 -13.78 -7.96
CA PRO A 226 -8.11 -14.28 -8.62
C PRO A 226 -9.39 -13.49 -8.29
N TYR A 227 -9.43 -12.88 -7.10
CA TYR A 227 -10.56 -12.04 -6.67
C TYR A 227 -10.48 -10.58 -7.12
N SER A 228 -9.44 -10.18 -7.86
CA SER A 228 -9.29 -8.78 -8.31
C SER A 228 -9.95 -8.49 -9.66
N ILE A 229 -10.41 -9.50 -10.39
CA ILE A 229 -10.89 -9.42 -11.79
C ILE A 229 -11.97 -8.32 -11.96
N ASP A 230 -12.89 -8.19 -11.00
CA ASP A 230 -13.98 -7.19 -11.03
C ASP A 230 -13.70 -5.95 -10.17
N ALA A 231 -12.43 -5.72 -9.80
CA ALA A 231 -12.10 -4.57 -8.97
C ALA A 231 -12.27 -3.26 -9.75
N LYS A 232 -13.22 -2.42 -9.34
CA LYS A 232 -13.46 -1.10 -9.94
C LYS A 232 -12.19 -0.24 -10.03
N THR A 233 -11.23 -0.45 -9.15
CA THR A 233 -9.95 0.25 -9.15
C THR A 233 -9.12 -0.03 -10.41
N ILE A 234 -9.19 -1.24 -10.97
CA ILE A 234 -8.52 -1.59 -12.25
C ILE A 234 -9.13 -0.79 -13.40
N PHE A 235 -10.46 -0.72 -13.45
CA PHE A 235 -11.17 0.08 -14.45
C PHE A 235 -10.78 1.56 -14.35
N TYR A 236 -10.72 2.13 -13.14
CA TYR A 236 -10.31 3.51 -12.95
C TYR A 236 -8.84 3.75 -13.31
N LYS A 237 -7.94 2.81 -13.00
CA LYS A 237 -6.54 2.86 -13.45
C LYS A 237 -6.45 2.99 -14.97
N ASN A 238 -7.21 2.19 -15.71
CA ASN A 238 -7.21 2.19 -17.17
C ASN A 238 -7.71 3.53 -17.73
N ILE A 239 -8.75 4.13 -17.17
CA ILE A 239 -9.22 5.46 -17.57
C ILE A 239 -8.15 6.51 -17.30
N LEU A 240 -7.57 6.52 -16.09
CA LEU A 240 -6.54 7.47 -15.70
C LEU A 240 -5.25 7.32 -16.51
N ASN A 241 -4.92 6.10 -16.95
CA ASN A 241 -3.81 5.85 -17.86
C ASN A 241 -4.06 6.52 -19.23
N LYS A 242 -5.26 6.39 -19.78
CA LYS A 242 -5.64 7.07 -21.04
C LYS A 242 -5.58 8.60 -20.90
N ILE A 243 -5.99 9.14 -19.77
CA ILE A 243 -5.87 10.59 -19.50
C ILE A 243 -4.39 10.99 -19.44
N GLU A 244 -3.54 10.22 -18.75
CA GLU A 244 -2.10 10.48 -18.61
C GLU A 244 -1.36 10.40 -19.96
N GLU A 245 -1.75 9.50 -20.85
CA GLU A 245 -1.18 9.38 -22.20
C GLU A 245 -1.43 10.65 -23.05
N ASN A 246 -2.63 11.23 -22.93
CA ASN A 246 -3.01 12.46 -23.65
C ASN A 246 -2.58 13.73 -22.94
N SER A 247 -2.44 13.70 -21.62
CA SER A 247 -2.05 14.85 -20.78
C SER A 247 -1.01 14.42 -19.76
N PRO A 248 0.28 14.32 -20.17
CA PRO A 248 1.34 13.87 -19.27
C PRO A 248 1.42 14.68 -17.97
N GLY A 249 1.47 14.00 -16.82
CA GLY A 249 1.43 14.60 -15.50
C GLY A 249 0.03 14.86 -14.95
N ALA A 250 -1.03 14.43 -15.63
CA ALA A 250 -2.40 14.61 -15.14
C ALA A 250 -2.62 13.91 -13.79
N LYS A 251 -2.14 12.68 -13.62
CA LYS A 251 -2.28 11.92 -12.37
C LYS A 251 -1.65 12.64 -11.19
N ILE A 252 -0.41 13.07 -11.34
CA ILE A 252 0.30 13.74 -10.24
C ILE A 252 -0.29 15.09 -9.91
N ARG A 253 -0.77 15.87 -10.91
CA ARG A 253 -1.46 17.13 -10.69
C ARG A 253 -2.79 16.92 -9.98
N PHE A 254 -3.58 15.94 -10.39
CA PHE A 254 -4.85 15.57 -9.75
C PHE A 254 -4.63 15.19 -8.28
N TYR A 255 -3.63 14.35 -8.00
CA TYR A 255 -3.32 13.91 -6.64
C TYR A 255 -2.84 15.05 -5.73
N LYS A 256 -1.92 15.89 -6.22
CA LYS A 256 -1.43 17.06 -5.46
C LYS A 256 -2.53 18.10 -5.24
N GLY A 257 -3.32 18.41 -6.27
CA GLY A 257 -4.44 19.33 -6.16
C GLY A 257 -5.46 18.89 -5.12
N PHE A 258 -5.72 17.58 -5.01
CA PHE A 258 -6.57 17.05 -3.95
C PHE A 258 -6.01 17.33 -2.54
N PHE A 259 -4.70 17.13 -2.31
CA PHE A 259 -4.10 17.44 -1.00
C PHE A 259 -4.18 18.89 -0.61
N ASP A 260 -4.02 19.79 -1.57
CA ASP A 260 -4.14 21.24 -1.31
C ASP A 260 -5.57 21.59 -0.88
N ILE A 261 -6.58 20.97 -1.51
CA ILE A 261 -7.98 21.12 -1.15
C ILE A 261 -8.27 20.43 0.20
N GLN A 262 -7.80 19.21 0.39
CA GLN A 262 -8.00 18.43 1.61
C GLN A 262 -7.50 19.18 2.83
N LYS A 263 -6.27 19.69 2.80
CA LYS A 263 -5.68 20.47 3.90
C LYS A 263 -6.49 21.72 4.23
N LYS A 264 -7.03 22.40 3.19
CA LYS A 264 -7.73 23.67 3.35
C LYS A 264 -9.17 23.50 3.86
N TYR A 265 -9.88 22.48 3.39
CA TYR A 265 -11.31 22.35 3.62
C TYR A 265 -11.70 21.13 4.46
N PHE A 266 -11.10 19.96 4.21
CA PHE A 266 -11.53 18.71 4.86
C PHE A 266 -11.04 18.54 6.30
N ARG A 267 -9.96 19.20 6.71
CA ARG A 267 -9.50 19.13 8.12
C ARG A 267 -10.55 19.65 9.12
N LYS A 268 -11.29 20.68 8.74
CA LYS A 268 -12.40 21.20 9.59
C LYS A 268 -13.55 20.18 9.66
N VAL A 269 -13.85 19.53 8.54
CA VAL A 269 -14.89 18.50 8.43
C VAL A 269 -14.46 17.24 9.20
N HIS A 270 -13.18 16.86 9.14
CA HIS A 270 -12.63 15.72 9.88
C HIS A 270 -12.85 15.85 11.38
N LYS A 271 -12.51 17.00 11.98
CA LYS A 271 -12.72 17.26 13.40
C LYS A 271 -14.19 17.06 13.80
N LYS A 272 -15.10 17.66 13.04
CA LYS A 272 -16.55 17.51 13.24
C LYS A 272 -17.02 16.05 13.06
N TYR A 273 -16.45 15.33 12.08
CA TYR A 273 -16.78 13.92 11.80
C TYR A 273 -16.31 13.00 12.93
N VAL A 274 -15.11 13.21 13.47
CA VAL A 274 -14.58 12.48 14.63
C VAL A 274 -15.43 12.77 15.88
N GLU A 275 -15.79 14.02 16.13
CA GLU A 275 -16.69 14.41 17.23
C GLU A 275 -18.07 13.75 17.10
N MET A 276 -18.61 13.59 15.89
CA MET A 276 -19.89 12.89 15.63
C MET A 276 -19.81 11.37 15.83
N LEU A 277 -18.67 10.76 15.50
CA LEU A 277 -18.48 9.31 15.68
C LEU A 277 -18.27 8.93 17.16
N GLY A 278 -17.96 9.91 18.02
CA GLY A 278 -17.63 9.71 19.43
C GLY A 278 -16.22 9.12 19.63
N GLU A 279 -15.82 8.97 20.89
CA GLU A 279 -14.56 8.34 21.24
C GLU A 279 -14.50 6.89 20.69
N GLY A 280 -13.37 6.53 20.10
CA GLY A 280 -13.15 5.19 19.56
C GLY A 280 -13.41 4.10 20.60
N LYS A 281 -14.31 3.17 20.29
CA LYS A 281 -14.59 2.02 21.17
C LYS A 281 -13.53 0.95 21.00
N LYS A 282 -13.30 0.17 22.03
CA LYS A 282 -12.51 -1.06 21.94
C LYS A 282 -13.42 -2.24 21.67
N CYS A 283 -13.02 -3.11 20.76
CA CYS A 283 -13.73 -4.35 20.47
C CYS A 283 -13.86 -5.20 21.74
N LYS A 284 -15.06 -5.63 22.08
CA LYS A 284 -15.32 -6.45 23.27
C LYS A 284 -14.58 -7.80 23.25
N ILE A 285 -14.19 -8.30 22.06
CA ILE A 285 -13.52 -9.61 21.91
C ILE A 285 -12.01 -9.46 21.93
N CYS A 286 -11.43 -8.56 21.10
CA CYS A 286 -9.98 -8.49 20.87
C CYS A 286 -9.31 -7.21 21.36
N GLY A 287 -10.06 -6.25 21.89
CA GLY A 287 -9.53 -4.98 22.39
C GLY A 287 -9.04 -3.99 21.32
N MET A 288 -9.04 -4.35 20.04
CA MET A 288 -8.62 -3.45 18.98
C MET A 288 -9.66 -2.33 18.74
N PRO A 289 -9.22 -1.15 18.27
CA PRO A 289 -10.10 -0.02 18.01
C PRO A 289 -11.21 -0.35 17.03
N THR A 290 -12.41 0.15 17.29
CA THR A 290 -13.59 -0.06 16.45
C THR A 290 -14.65 1.01 16.74
N ILE A 291 -15.47 1.32 15.73
CA ILE A 291 -16.66 2.18 15.88
C ILE A 291 -17.90 1.40 16.35
N LYS A 292 -17.84 0.06 16.37
CA LYS A 292 -18.92 -0.83 16.80
C LYS A 292 -18.49 -1.59 18.06
N GLU A 293 -19.41 -2.31 18.70
CA GLU A 293 -19.07 -3.16 19.84
C GLU A 293 -18.07 -4.27 19.51
N ILE A 294 -18.20 -4.85 18.32
CA ILE A 294 -17.33 -5.91 17.81
C ILE A 294 -16.74 -5.43 16.49
N CYS A 295 -15.40 -5.53 16.37
CA CYS A 295 -14.69 -5.09 15.17
C CYS A 295 -15.02 -5.97 13.94
N GLY A 296 -14.74 -5.44 12.74
CA GLY A 296 -15.01 -6.16 11.49
C GLY A 296 -14.31 -7.51 11.39
N PHE A 297 -13.09 -7.62 11.94
CA PHE A 297 -12.33 -8.87 11.94
C PHE A 297 -13.02 -9.93 12.83
N CYS A 298 -13.33 -9.60 14.07
CA CYS A 298 -13.99 -10.54 14.97
C CYS A 298 -15.34 -11.01 14.40
N ARG A 299 -16.15 -10.11 13.82
CA ARG A 299 -17.43 -10.48 13.18
C ARG A 299 -17.29 -11.42 11.98
N ILE A 300 -16.14 -11.40 11.28
CA ILE A 300 -15.89 -12.34 10.18
C ILE A 300 -15.73 -13.77 10.73
N PHE A 301 -15.04 -13.92 11.87
CA PHE A 301 -14.72 -15.21 12.49
C PHE A 301 -15.69 -15.63 13.61
N GLU A 302 -16.69 -14.80 13.97
CA GLU A 302 -17.80 -15.26 14.81
C GLU A 302 -18.69 -16.22 14.02
N ARG A 303 -18.88 -17.39 14.58
CA ARG A 303 -19.86 -18.40 14.14
C ARG A 303 -21.16 -18.27 14.90
#